data_b4865042a89b6e4c6a904e26099b8835
#
_entry.id   b4865042a89b6e4c6a904e26099b8835
#
_cell.length_a   1.000
_cell.length_b   1.000
_cell.length_c   1.000
_cell.angle_alpha   90.00
_cell.angle_beta   90.00
_cell.angle_gamma   90.00
#
_symmetry.space_group_name_H-M   'P 1'
#
loop_
_entity.id
_entity.type
_entity.pdbx_description
1 polymer ?
#
loop_
_entity_poly.entity_id
_entity_poly.type
_entity_poly.pdbx_seq_one_letter_code
_entity_poly.pdbx_strand_id
1 'polypeptide(L)'
;MKKVLLAVALFCSAFFFSQKNQNYLKIGYTSVCCGTASEKPVISYLKEFERKNQIRSLEILIQKGLGRESEFELYVGTDFMTINQKKRLIRGLTASVSNQNNNKKSENIGNINFDSTDIVHQEDLVNIKNLTIYKK
;
A
#
# COMPACT_ATOMS: atom_id res chain seq x y z
N MET A 1 -25.00 -40.56 7.73
CA MET A 1 -23.73 -39.94 8.08
C MET A 1 -22.93 -39.41 6.89
N LYS A 2 -22.82 -40.15 5.79
CA LYS A 2 -22.05 -39.67 4.60
C LYS A 2 -22.59 -38.38 3.98
N LYS A 3 -23.90 -38.14 4.00
CA LYS A 3 -24.52 -36.91 3.45
C LYS A 3 -24.29 -35.67 4.31
N VAL A 4 -24.12 -35.81 5.61
CA VAL A 4 -23.83 -34.71 6.54
C VAL A 4 -22.39 -34.25 6.41
N LEU A 5 -21.44 -35.19 6.21
CA LEU A 5 -20.03 -34.89 5.98
C LEU A 5 -19.80 -34.09 4.69
N LEU A 6 -20.57 -34.38 3.64
CA LEU A 6 -20.49 -33.66 2.36
C LEU A 6 -21.01 -32.21 2.50
N ALA A 7 -22.06 -31.99 3.27
CA ALA A 7 -22.61 -30.66 3.53
C ALA A 7 -21.65 -29.79 4.35
N VAL A 8 -20.96 -30.37 5.35
CA VAL A 8 -19.95 -29.66 6.15
C VAL A 8 -18.73 -29.29 5.31
N ALA A 9 -18.29 -30.15 4.40
CA ALA A 9 -17.17 -29.86 3.50
C ALA A 9 -17.50 -28.74 2.49
N LEU A 10 -18.74 -28.67 2.01
CA LEU A 10 -19.20 -27.58 1.15
C LEU A 10 -19.32 -26.24 1.89
N PHE A 11 -19.68 -26.25 3.17
CA PHE A 11 -19.75 -25.04 3.99
C PHE A 11 -18.35 -24.48 4.33
N CYS A 12 -17.36 -25.36 4.55
CA CYS A 12 -15.98 -24.93 4.79
C CYS A 12 -15.32 -24.29 3.56
N SER A 13 -15.69 -24.66 2.35
CA SER A 13 -15.12 -24.07 1.13
C SER A 13 -15.65 -22.66 0.81
N ALA A 14 -16.77 -22.25 1.39
CA ALA A 14 -17.34 -20.92 1.19
C ALA A 14 -16.61 -19.79 1.96
N PHE A 15 -15.73 -20.12 2.91
CA PHE A 15 -15.00 -19.13 3.72
C PHE A 15 -13.63 -18.72 3.16
N PHE A 16 -13.23 -19.25 2.02
CA PHE A 16 -11.99 -18.84 1.34
C PHE A 16 -12.21 -17.74 0.29
N PHE A 17 -13.21 -16.88 0.48
CA PHE A 17 -13.21 -15.62 -0.25
C PHE A 17 -12.05 -14.78 0.28
N SER A 18 -11.03 -14.59 -0.55
CA SER A 18 -9.95 -13.66 -0.31
C SER A 18 -10.56 -12.32 0.10
N GLN A 19 -10.50 -11.99 1.39
CA GLN A 19 -10.93 -10.68 1.88
C GLN A 19 -10.01 -9.66 1.23
N LYS A 20 -10.59 -8.78 0.41
CA LYS A 20 -9.88 -7.65 -0.17
C LYS A 20 -9.84 -6.50 0.83
N ASN A 21 -8.75 -5.73 0.81
CA ASN A 21 -8.72 -4.47 1.53
C ASN A 21 -9.82 -3.54 1.02
N GLN A 22 -10.42 -2.79 1.93
CA GLN A 22 -11.41 -1.76 1.64
C GLN A 22 -10.83 -0.36 1.81
N ASN A 23 -9.75 -0.24 2.61
CA ASN A 23 -9.12 1.03 2.96
C ASN A 23 -7.61 0.97 2.69
N TYR A 24 -7.13 2.03 2.06
CA TYR A 24 -5.73 2.16 1.67
C TYR A 24 -5.16 3.50 2.14
N LEU A 25 -3.92 3.48 2.59
CA LEU A 25 -3.10 4.68 2.76
C LEU A 25 -2.48 5.03 1.41
N LYS A 26 -2.57 6.29 1.01
CA LYS A 26 -2.00 6.79 -0.24
C LYS A 26 -0.64 7.45 -0.01
N ILE A 27 0.32 7.17 -0.88
CA ILE A 27 1.65 7.78 -0.90
C ILE A 27 1.91 8.28 -2.32
N GLY A 28 1.96 9.60 -2.49
CA GLY A 28 2.16 10.22 -3.80
C GLY A 28 3.61 10.57 -4.07
N TYR A 29 4.07 10.31 -5.26
CA TYR A 29 5.42 10.63 -5.76
C TYR A 29 5.30 11.64 -6.88
N THR A 30 5.63 12.89 -6.58
CA THR A 30 5.60 14.00 -7.54
C THR A 30 6.96 14.26 -8.15
N SER A 31 6.99 14.93 -9.29
CA SER A 31 8.20 15.42 -9.93
C SER A 31 8.27 16.95 -9.90
N VAL A 32 9.46 17.49 -9.88
CA VAL A 32 9.70 18.94 -10.09
C VAL A 32 10.12 19.18 -11.54
N CYS A 33 11.25 18.60 -11.98
CA CYS A 33 11.70 18.70 -13.36
C CYS A 33 12.41 17.43 -13.87
N CYS A 34 12.99 16.67 -12.95
CA CYS A 34 13.99 15.67 -13.31
C CYS A 34 13.70 14.29 -12.71
N GLY A 35 12.42 13.96 -12.60
CA GLY A 35 11.92 12.68 -12.12
C GLY A 35 11.44 12.70 -10.67
N THR A 36 10.91 11.56 -10.25
CA THR A 36 10.36 11.31 -8.91
C THR A 36 11.43 10.76 -7.97
N ALA A 37 11.16 10.85 -6.67
CA ALA A 37 11.93 10.10 -5.67
C ALA A 37 11.73 8.59 -5.88
N SER A 38 12.70 7.79 -5.43
CA SER A 38 12.59 6.32 -5.50
C SER A 38 11.62 5.78 -4.45
N GLU A 39 10.79 4.82 -4.85
CA GLU A 39 9.90 4.10 -3.95
C GLU A 39 10.63 3.07 -3.06
N LYS A 40 11.86 2.71 -3.42
CA LYS A 40 12.61 1.63 -2.74
C LYS A 40 12.70 1.76 -1.22
N PRO A 41 13.02 2.93 -0.63
CA PRO A 41 13.08 3.06 0.82
C PRO A 41 11.74 2.81 1.51
N VAL A 42 10.63 3.30 0.95
CA VAL A 42 9.28 3.03 1.46
C VAL A 42 8.94 1.55 1.34
N ILE A 43 9.21 0.93 0.20
CA ILE A 43 8.97 -0.50 -0.01
C ILE A 43 9.82 -1.35 0.94
N SER A 44 11.08 -0.99 1.17
CA SER A 44 11.94 -1.69 2.14
C SER A 44 11.40 -1.58 3.56
N TYR A 45 10.91 -0.41 3.95
CA TYR A 45 10.25 -0.23 5.23
C TYR A 45 9.00 -1.10 5.35
N LEU A 46 8.14 -1.15 4.32
CA LEU A 46 6.93 -1.97 4.33
C LEU A 46 7.24 -3.47 4.45
N LYS A 47 8.25 -3.97 3.74
CA LYS A 47 8.71 -5.36 3.86
C LYS A 47 9.22 -5.68 5.28
N GLU A 48 9.98 -4.79 5.87
CA GLU A 48 10.47 -4.98 7.23
C GLU A 48 9.34 -4.90 8.25
N PHE A 49 8.37 -4.01 8.04
CA PHE A 49 7.16 -3.92 8.86
C PHE A 49 6.35 -5.22 8.83
N GLU A 50 6.13 -5.82 7.65
CA GLU A 50 5.49 -7.13 7.50
C GLU A 50 6.21 -8.18 8.35
N ARG A 51 7.52 -8.28 8.19
CA ARG A 51 8.35 -9.27 8.90
C ARG A 51 8.28 -9.10 10.42
N LYS A 52 8.41 -7.87 10.91
CA LYS A 52 8.41 -7.57 12.36
C LYS A 52 7.04 -7.78 13.03
N ASN A 53 5.96 -7.56 12.29
CA ASN A 53 4.60 -7.66 12.81
C ASN A 53 3.92 -8.97 12.42
N GLN A 54 4.64 -9.90 11.78
CA GLN A 54 4.13 -11.20 11.32
C GLN A 54 2.88 -11.08 10.44
N ILE A 55 2.83 -10.02 9.65
CA ILE A 55 1.78 -9.81 8.65
C ILE A 55 2.12 -10.65 7.43
N ARG A 56 1.19 -11.47 6.97
CA ARG A 56 1.42 -12.43 5.89
C ARG A 56 1.88 -11.76 4.59
N SER A 57 1.20 -10.72 4.16
CA SER A 57 1.59 -9.86 3.05
C SER A 57 0.72 -8.62 3.02
N LEU A 58 1.35 -7.44 2.93
CA LEU A 58 0.64 -6.20 2.64
C LEU A 58 0.30 -6.14 1.16
N GLU A 59 -0.96 -5.86 0.85
CA GLU A 59 -1.35 -5.49 -0.50
C GLU A 59 -0.86 -4.08 -0.78
N ILE A 60 -0.07 -3.94 -1.82
CA ILE A 60 0.40 -2.65 -2.31
C ILE A 60 -0.03 -2.53 -3.77
N LEU A 61 -0.79 -1.50 -4.08
CA LEU A 61 -1.15 -1.15 -5.44
C LEU A 61 -0.30 0.04 -5.89
N ILE A 62 -0.05 0.13 -7.19
CA ILE A 62 0.65 1.25 -7.80
C ILE A 62 -0.16 1.76 -8.98
N GLN A 63 -0.35 3.07 -9.02
CA GLN A 63 -0.87 3.79 -10.18
C GLN A 63 0.26 4.58 -10.83
N LYS A 64 0.52 4.34 -12.11
CA LYS A 64 1.56 5.02 -12.89
C LYS A 64 0.96 5.98 -13.91
N GLY A 65 1.80 6.85 -14.45
CA GLY A 65 1.41 7.74 -15.55
C GLY A 65 0.53 8.90 -15.13
N LEU A 66 0.75 9.44 -13.93
CA LEU A 66 -0.05 10.55 -13.38
C LEU A 66 0.40 11.92 -13.86
N GLY A 67 1.57 12.02 -14.45
CA GLY A 67 2.13 13.29 -14.90
C GLY A 67 3.08 13.09 -16.08
N ARG A 68 3.78 14.17 -16.46
CA ARG A 68 4.73 14.17 -17.57
C ARG A 68 6.06 13.50 -17.22
N GLU A 69 6.42 13.48 -15.93
CA GLU A 69 7.73 13.09 -15.43
C GLU A 69 7.70 11.77 -14.63
N SER A 70 6.88 10.82 -15.06
CA SER A 70 6.75 9.48 -14.43
C SER A 70 6.21 9.50 -12.99
N GLU A 71 5.36 10.45 -12.66
CA GLU A 71 4.70 10.53 -11.37
C GLU A 71 3.82 9.31 -11.14
N PHE A 72 3.73 8.88 -9.87
CA PHE A 72 2.96 7.70 -9.49
C PHE A 72 2.45 7.80 -8.05
N GLU A 73 1.51 6.93 -7.71
CA GLU A 73 0.99 6.76 -6.35
C GLU A 73 1.07 5.30 -5.92
N LEU A 74 1.36 5.09 -4.65
CA LEU A 74 1.25 3.80 -3.98
C LEU A 74 0.04 3.81 -3.06
N TYR A 75 -0.65 2.69 -3.00
CA TYR A 75 -1.79 2.47 -2.11
C TYR A 75 -1.51 1.23 -1.26
N VAL A 76 -1.47 1.39 0.05
CA VAL A 76 -1.13 0.33 1.01
C VAL A 76 -2.38 -0.09 1.77
N GLY A 77 -2.82 -1.32 1.57
CA GLY A 77 -3.99 -1.89 2.25
C GLY A 77 -3.76 -2.05 3.75
N THR A 78 -4.76 -1.67 4.57
CA THR A 78 -4.60 -1.60 6.04
C THR A 78 -5.62 -2.40 6.83
N ASP A 79 -6.57 -3.08 6.18
CA ASP A 79 -7.70 -3.69 6.89
C ASP A 79 -7.34 -4.93 7.72
N PHE A 80 -6.22 -5.58 7.39
CA PHE A 80 -5.76 -6.78 8.10
C PHE A 80 -4.81 -6.47 9.27
N MET A 81 -4.75 -5.20 9.68
CA MET A 81 -3.93 -4.74 10.78
C MET A 81 -4.77 -4.45 12.02
N THR A 82 -4.18 -4.72 13.18
CA THR A 82 -4.71 -4.18 14.44
C THR A 82 -4.55 -2.65 14.47
N ILE A 83 -5.32 -1.98 15.32
CA ILE A 83 -5.21 -0.52 15.51
C ILE A 83 -3.77 -0.11 15.86
N ASN A 84 -3.11 -0.88 16.73
CA ASN A 84 -1.73 -0.61 17.13
C ASN A 84 -0.72 -0.83 15.99
N GLN A 85 -0.92 -1.85 15.17
CA GLN A 85 -0.10 -2.07 13.97
C GLN A 85 -0.27 -0.92 12.99
N LYS A 86 -1.51 -0.48 12.72
CA LYS A 86 -1.79 0.66 11.84
C LYS A 86 -1.13 1.95 12.33
N LYS A 87 -1.21 2.25 13.65
CA LYS A 87 -0.51 3.42 14.23
C LYS A 87 0.99 3.35 14.04
N ARG A 88 1.61 2.17 14.25
CA ARG A 88 3.05 1.97 14.02
C ARG A 88 3.42 2.11 12.55
N LEU A 89 2.62 1.56 11.64
CA LEU A 89 2.81 1.69 10.20
C LEU A 89 2.82 3.16 9.79
N ILE A 90 1.82 3.93 10.18
CA ILE A 90 1.69 5.35 9.86
C ILE A 90 2.90 6.13 10.38
N ARG A 91 3.30 5.91 11.63
CA ARG A 91 4.47 6.57 12.22
C ARG A 91 5.75 6.30 11.43
N GLY A 92 5.98 5.05 11.06
CA GLY A 92 7.18 4.68 10.31
C GLY A 92 7.14 5.15 8.85
N LEU A 93 5.98 5.16 8.20
CA LEU A 93 5.81 5.76 6.88
C LEU A 93 6.10 7.25 6.91
N THR A 94 5.55 7.98 7.89
CA THR A 94 5.82 9.42 8.07
C THR A 94 7.32 9.67 8.24
N ALA A 95 7.99 8.89 9.07
CA ALA A 95 9.44 9.01 9.28
C ALA A 95 10.23 8.69 8.02
N SER A 96 9.88 7.62 7.30
CA SER A 96 10.57 7.21 6.06
C SER A 96 10.42 8.26 4.97
N VAL A 97 9.22 8.78 4.77
CA VAL A 97 8.93 9.83 3.78
C VAL A 97 9.67 11.13 4.13
N SER A 98 9.59 11.57 5.39
CA SER A 98 10.28 12.76 5.86
C SER A 98 11.81 12.65 5.67
N ASN A 99 12.38 11.50 6.03
CA ASN A 99 13.81 11.25 5.84
C ASN A 99 14.22 11.30 4.36
N GLN A 100 13.44 10.70 3.46
CA GLN A 100 13.72 10.78 2.02
C GLN A 100 13.62 12.20 1.49
N ASN A 101 12.60 12.95 1.87
CA ASN A 101 12.42 14.33 1.41
C ASN A 101 13.55 15.25 1.93
N ASN A 102 14.01 15.05 3.16
CA ASN A 102 15.08 15.85 3.75
C ASN A 102 16.49 15.50 3.22
N ASN A 103 16.68 14.27 2.72
CA ASN A 103 17.98 13.79 2.25
C ASN A 103 18.01 13.57 0.72
N LYS A 104 17.23 14.34 -0.04
CA LYS A 104 17.26 14.29 -1.51
C LYS A 104 18.66 14.65 -2.03
N LYS A 105 19.10 13.94 -3.04
CA LYS A 105 20.37 14.19 -3.72
C LYS A 105 20.38 15.49 -4.54
N SER A 106 19.21 15.99 -4.89
CA SER A 106 19.04 17.20 -5.68
C SER A 106 17.67 17.82 -5.41
N GLU A 107 17.61 19.13 -5.36
CA GLU A 107 16.36 19.93 -5.30
C GLU A 107 15.42 19.65 -6.47
N ASN A 108 15.97 19.20 -7.60
CA ASN A 108 15.23 18.91 -8.82
C ASN A 108 14.44 17.59 -8.77
N ILE A 109 14.75 16.72 -7.82
CA ILE A 109 13.99 15.50 -7.57
C ILE A 109 12.70 15.88 -6.85
N GLY A 110 11.57 15.30 -7.27
CA GLY A 110 10.27 15.55 -6.69
C GLY A 110 10.15 15.11 -5.22
N ASN A 111 9.03 15.44 -4.62
CA ASN A 111 8.71 15.11 -3.23
C ASN A 111 7.84 13.86 -3.14
N ILE A 112 7.91 13.23 -1.98
CA ILE A 112 6.98 12.19 -1.56
C ILE A 112 5.95 12.85 -0.66
N ASN A 113 4.66 12.66 -0.96
CA ASN A 113 3.54 13.19 -0.21
C ASN A 113 2.84 12.04 0.53
N PHE A 114 2.74 12.16 1.82
CA PHE A 114 2.02 11.21 2.66
C PHE A 114 1.24 11.94 3.74
N ASP A 115 -0.09 11.77 3.71
CA ASP A 115 -1.00 12.23 4.74
C ASP A 115 -1.73 11.01 5.31
N SER A 116 -1.57 10.77 6.61
CA SER A 116 -2.19 9.64 7.31
C SER A 116 -3.72 9.74 7.40
N THR A 117 -4.28 10.90 7.12
CA THR A 117 -5.73 11.14 7.11
C THR A 117 -6.36 10.95 5.73
N ASP A 118 -5.54 10.90 4.68
CA ASP A 118 -5.98 10.67 3.29
C ASP A 118 -6.17 9.15 3.06
N ILE A 119 -7.34 8.66 3.47
CA ILE A 119 -7.74 7.27 3.29
C ILE A 119 -8.51 7.13 1.98
N VAL A 120 -8.02 6.25 1.11
CA VAL A 120 -8.66 5.92 -0.16
C VAL A 120 -9.46 4.63 0.01
N HIS A 121 -10.71 4.63 -0.44
CA HIS A 121 -11.57 3.46 -0.36
C HIS A 121 -11.46 2.60 -1.62
N GLN A 122 -11.71 1.30 -1.48
CA GLN A 122 -11.66 0.35 -2.61
C GLN A 122 -12.56 0.78 -3.78
N GLU A 123 -13.72 1.34 -3.49
CA GLU A 123 -14.67 1.83 -4.50
C GLU A 123 -14.10 2.98 -5.34
N ASP A 124 -13.25 3.82 -4.76
CA ASP A 124 -12.57 4.90 -5.47
C ASP A 124 -11.50 4.37 -6.43
N LEU A 125 -10.95 3.19 -6.12
CA LEU A 125 -9.89 2.56 -6.91
C LEU A 125 -10.41 1.79 -8.14
N VAL A 126 -11.69 1.40 -8.17
CA VAL A 126 -12.26 0.55 -9.23
C VAL A 126 -12.13 1.20 -10.61
N ASN A 127 -12.24 2.52 -10.70
CA ASN A 127 -12.22 3.27 -11.95
C ASN A 127 -10.87 3.90 -12.27
N ILE A 128 -9.85 3.66 -11.44
CA ILE A 128 -8.51 4.22 -11.65
C ILE A 128 -7.82 3.48 -12.80
N LYS A 129 -7.39 4.24 -13.80
CA LYS A 129 -6.59 3.72 -14.92
C LYS A 129 -5.15 3.44 -14.47
N ASN A 130 -4.54 2.43 -15.09
CA ASN A 130 -3.13 2.06 -14.84
C ASN A 130 -2.82 1.65 -13.39
N LEU A 131 -3.83 1.20 -12.65
CA LEU A 131 -3.66 0.64 -11.32
C LEU A 131 -3.28 -0.84 -11.42
N THR A 132 -2.17 -1.21 -10.80
CA THR A 132 -1.66 -2.60 -10.80
C THR A 132 -1.15 -2.99 -9.42
N ILE A 133 -1.02 -4.31 -9.17
CA ILE A 133 -0.39 -4.79 -7.95
C ILE A 133 1.12 -4.55 -8.03
N TYR A 134 1.69 -3.92 -6.99
CA TYR A 134 3.13 -3.77 -6.87
C TYR A 134 3.77 -5.11 -6.52
N LYS A 135 4.62 -5.61 -7.40
CA LYS A 135 5.39 -6.84 -7.15
C LYS A 135 6.63 -6.49 -6.32
N LYS A 136 6.66 -6.99 -5.09
CA LYS A 136 7.78 -6.79 -4.14
C LYS A 136 9.02 -7.61 -4.50
#